data_8b18af2f1f100e15398e722c1641de4c
#
_entry.id   8b18af2f1f100e15398e722c1641de4c
#
_cell.length_a   1.000
_cell.length_b   1.000
_cell.length_c   1.000
_cell.angle_alpha   90.00
_cell.angle_beta   90.00
_cell.angle_gamma   90.00
#
_symmetry.space_group_name_H-M   'P 1'
#
loop_
_entity.id
_entity.type
_entity.pdbx_description
1 polymer ?
#
loop_
_entity_poly.entity_id
_entity_poly.type
_entity_poly.pdbx_seq_one_letter_code
_entity_poly.pdbx_strand_id
1 'polypeptide(L)'
;MSRYIARDPRTGLPLSRSKAGGGRNLGPLTPELGKWAVLPLEMIIPLATSEIKAAEIPLGEGGGFATKQDAIVALHRVREEELDLAHDAISEAIDEDDPRLRISAILGLPRMMLRRSENLMYQLVVRLDDPDPTVSDLAWETLERIAPIFPSSSELDMEALLRKTSKKQRDRAFKVLKAISKEWVEAGCQHIESLLKDEDVDLRRRSAKLLKVITERGGAVGWDLIAWALEDRDAAVRSSGADCLPKLASTEPRIAAILVEASLGERDTTVRMKILKAIKSLDMQNPRVARLIIDGASDNDVRLRRACISQLSAVLTGASLREAAGELARTETDPDLKRQLMALAFDPEMEGTEEEKNRFLAELDPVEDENEQPQLKISGNSTQREGHKQEQGRQVDEELQ
;
A
#
# COMPACT_ATOMS: atom_id res chain seq x y z
N MET A 1 -29.42 -3.24 12.82
CA MET A 1 -28.98 -4.56 12.36
C MET A 1 -27.56 -4.77 12.87
N SER A 2 -27.35 -5.71 13.78
CA SER A 2 -26.00 -6.04 14.27
C SER A 2 -25.16 -6.61 13.13
N ARG A 3 -24.08 -5.92 12.75
CA ARG A 3 -23.16 -6.43 11.73
C ARG A 3 -22.42 -7.62 12.32
N TYR A 4 -22.67 -8.81 11.82
CA TYR A 4 -21.89 -9.98 12.15
C TYR A 4 -20.44 -9.76 11.73
N ILE A 5 -19.53 -9.63 12.70
CA ILE A 5 -18.09 -9.52 12.46
C ILE A 5 -17.51 -10.92 12.57
N ALA A 6 -17.03 -11.46 11.45
CA ALA A 6 -16.33 -12.75 11.45
C ALA A 6 -15.09 -12.63 12.38
N ARG A 7 -14.94 -13.61 13.28
CA ARG A 7 -13.83 -13.65 14.25
C ARG A 7 -12.86 -14.77 13.90
N ASP A 8 -11.59 -14.55 14.15
CA ASP A 8 -10.56 -15.58 14.07
C ASP A 8 -10.87 -16.65 15.13
N PRO A 9 -11.07 -17.92 14.74
CA PRO A 9 -11.45 -18.98 15.69
C PRO A 9 -10.37 -19.27 16.76
N ARG A 10 -9.13 -18.83 16.53
CA ARG A 10 -8.00 -19.05 17.44
C ARG A 10 -7.85 -17.95 18.49
N THR A 11 -8.04 -16.69 18.06
CA THR A 11 -7.80 -15.53 18.92
C THR A 11 -9.10 -14.87 19.39
N GLY A 12 -10.25 -15.22 18.80
CA GLY A 12 -11.52 -14.55 19.08
C GLY A 12 -11.58 -13.10 18.54
N LEU A 13 -10.51 -12.60 17.93
CA LEU A 13 -10.42 -11.24 17.40
C LEU A 13 -11.21 -11.07 16.10
N PRO A 14 -11.75 -9.86 15.82
CA PRO A 14 -12.37 -9.57 14.55
C PRO A 14 -11.41 -9.85 13.39
N LEU A 15 -11.87 -10.58 12.38
CA LEU A 15 -11.14 -10.70 11.13
C LEU A 15 -11.33 -9.41 10.34
N SER A 16 -10.24 -8.79 9.88
CA SER A 16 -10.34 -7.69 8.93
C SER A 16 -11.03 -8.21 7.66
N ARG A 17 -11.85 -7.36 7.02
CA ARG A 17 -12.59 -7.73 5.79
C ARG A 17 -11.70 -8.30 4.68
N SER A 18 -10.43 -7.94 4.65
CA SER A 18 -9.44 -8.44 3.68
C SER A 18 -8.94 -9.85 3.96
N LYS A 19 -9.17 -10.40 5.17
CA LYS A 19 -8.68 -11.74 5.59
C LYS A 19 -9.80 -12.77 5.72
N ALA A 20 -11.04 -12.43 5.45
CA ALA A 20 -12.18 -13.35 5.53
C ALA A 20 -12.12 -14.52 4.50
N GLY A 21 -11.19 -14.50 3.55
CA GLY A 21 -11.04 -15.51 2.50
C GLY A 21 -9.73 -16.29 2.48
N GLY A 22 -8.81 -16.10 3.42
CA GLY A 22 -7.51 -16.81 3.43
C GLY A 22 -6.99 -17.04 4.85
N GLY A 23 -7.24 -18.22 5.39
CA GLY A 23 -6.61 -18.64 6.64
C GLY A 23 -5.09 -18.65 6.49
N ARG A 24 -4.37 -17.70 7.11
CA ARG A 24 -2.93 -17.85 7.32
C ARG A 24 -2.75 -18.99 8.30
N ASN A 25 -2.12 -20.05 7.86
CA ASN A 25 -1.51 -21.04 8.71
C ASN A 25 -0.51 -20.29 9.62
N LEU A 26 -0.92 -19.98 10.85
CA LEU A 26 0.00 -19.56 11.88
C LEU A 26 0.81 -20.81 12.20
N GLY A 27 2.09 -20.79 11.85
CA GLY A 27 3.01 -21.92 11.96
C GLY A 27 3.13 -22.52 13.38
N PRO A 28 4.13 -23.35 13.65
CA PRO A 28 4.24 -24.28 14.79
C PRO A 28 4.29 -23.64 16.20
N LEU A 29 4.07 -22.33 16.31
CA LEU A 29 4.06 -21.56 17.57
C LEU A 29 2.69 -21.49 18.26
N THR A 30 1.64 -22.12 17.71
CA THR A 30 0.38 -22.25 18.43
C THR A 30 0.51 -23.44 19.39
N PRO A 31 0.35 -23.24 20.72
CA PRO A 31 0.15 -24.37 21.63
C PRO A 31 -0.99 -25.20 21.05
N GLU A 32 -0.85 -26.51 21.14
CA GLU A 32 -1.86 -27.44 20.63
C GLU A 32 -3.25 -26.95 21.07
N LEU A 33 -4.05 -26.54 20.11
CA LEU A 33 -5.34 -25.86 20.30
C LEU A 33 -6.31 -26.63 21.23
N GLY A 34 -6.02 -27.90 21.48
CA GLY A 34 -6.81 -28.77 22.31
C GLY A 34 -6.72 -28.48 23.80
N LYS A 35 -5.55 -28.28 24.39
CA LYS A 35 -5.34 -28.34 25.85
C LYS A 35 -6.00 -27.17 26.57
N TRP A 36 -5.69 -25.93 26.23
CA TRP A 36 -6.26 -24.76 26.89
C TRP A 36 -7.79 -24.63 26.65
N ALA A 37 -8.30 -25.17 25.54
CA ALA A 37 -9.72 -25.08 25.20
C ALA A 37 -10.59 -26.05 26.05
N VAL A 38 -10.03 -27.21 26.42
CA VAL A 38 -10.74 -28.23 27.20
C VAL A 38 -10.39 -28.21 28.66
N LEU A 39 -9.48 -27.33 29.09
CA LEU A 39 -9.09 -27.19 30.52
C LEU A 39 -10.32 -26.81 31.36
N PRO A 40 -10.66 -27.56 32.44
CA PRO A 40 -11.74 -27.21 33.35
C PRO A 40 -11.54 -25.81 33.94
N LEU A 41 -12.63 -25.04 34.11
CA LEU A 41 -12.55 -23.64 34.56
C LEU A 41 -11.90 -23.50 35.93
N GLU A 42 -12.24 -24.41 36.84
CA GLU A 42 -11.72 -24.46 38.22
C GLU A 42 -10.23 -24.77 38.32
N MET A 43 -9.62 -25.28 37.25
CA MET A 43 -8.19 -25.60 37.20
C MET A 43 -7.34 -24.47 36.55
N ILE A 44 -7.97 -23.45 35.97
CA ILE A 44 -7.24 -22.39 35.22
C ILE A 44 -6.41 -21.56 36.19
N ILE A 45 -7.00 -21.00 37.25
CA ILE A 45 -6.28 -20.14 38.20
C ILE A 45 -5.22 -20.96 38.98
N PRO A 46 -5.55 -22.12 39.58
CA PRO A 46 -4.55 -22.92 40.34
C PRO A 46 -3.33 -23.33 39.47
N LEU A 47 -3.51 -23.61 38.18
CA LEU A 47 -2.40 -23.90 37.28
C LEU A 47 -1.63 -22.63 36.92
N ALA A 48 -2.31 -21.53 36.65
CA ALA A 48 -1.67 -20.26 36.23
C ALA A 48 -0.82 -19.68 37.37
N THR A 49 -1.30 -19.77 38.63
CA THR A 49 -0.59 -19.32 39.85
C THR A 49 0.44 -20.34 40.35
N SER A 50 0.55 -21.50 39.70
CA SER A 50 1.46 -22.59 40.13
C SER A 50 1.09 -23.25 41.47
N GLU A 51 -0.14 -23.12 41.95
CA GLU A 51 -0.64 -23.86 43.12
C GLU A 51 -0.67 -25.37 42.83
N ILE A 52 -0.96 -25.72 41.57
CA ILE A 52 -0.83 -27.09 41.04
C ILE A 52 0.11 -27.10 39.84
N LYS A 53 0.82 -28.23 39.61
CA LYS A 53 1.82 -28.34 38.55
C LYS A 53 1.24 -28.81 37.23
N ALA A 54 0.21 -29.60 37.26
CA ALA A 54 -0.47 -30.14 36.08
C ALA A 54 -1.89 -30.55 36.43
N ALA A 55 -2.81 -30.48 35.46
CA ALA A 55 -4.17 -30.99 35.60
C ALA A 55 -4.44 -31.98 34.45
N GLU A 56 -5.13 -33.06 34.80
CA GLU A 56 -5.60 -34.03 33.82
C GLU A 56 -6.74 -33.43 33.01
N ILE A 57 -6.71 -33.62 31.68
CA ILE A 57 -7.70 -33.09 30.78
C ILE A 57 -8.16 -34.17 29.80
N PRO A 58 -9.42 -34.12 29.34
CA PRO A 58 -9.96 -35.08 28.36
C PRO A 58 -9.44 -34.72 26.95
N LEU A 59 -8.37 -35.37 26.52
CA LEU A 59 -7.78 -35.21 25.21
C LEU A 59 -7.69 -36.56 24.48
N GLY A 60 -8.59 -36.77 23.51
CA GLY A 60 -8.63 -38.03 22.75
C GLY A 60 -8.88 -39.27 23.59
N GLU A 61 -8.49 -40.45 23.09
CA GLU A 61 -8.73 -41.76 23.78
C GLU A 61 -7.83 -42.01 25.00
N GLY A 62 -6.78 -41.17 25.23
CA GLY A 62 -5.80 -41.40 26.30
C GLY A 62 -5.74 -40.31 27.37
N GLY A 63 -6.58 -39.28 27.28
CA GLY A 63 -6.45 -38.12 28.15
C GLY A 63 -5.12 -37.34 27.89
N GLY A 64 -4.89 -36.28 28.65
CA GLY A 64 -3.68 -35.47 28.60
C GLY A 64 -3.46 -34.67 29.87
N PHE A 65 -2.31 -33.98 29.93
CA PHE A 65 -2.04 -33.04 31.02
C PHE A 65 -1.90 -31.62 30.50
N ALA A 66 -2.60 -30.68 31.14
CA ALA A 66 -2.41 -29.25 30.97
C ALA A 66 -1.41 -28.73 32.00
N THR A 67 -0.66 -27.72 31.63
CA THR A 67 0.38 -27.09 32.43
C THR A 67 0.10 -25.59 32.64
N LYS A 68 0.95 -24.89 33.40
CA LYS A 68 0.91 -23.43 33.56
C LYS A 68 0.78 -22.71 32.22
N GLN A 69 1.51 -23.13 31.16
CA GLN A 69 1.45 -22.53 29.85
C GLN A 69 0.03 -22.58 29.24
N ASP A 70 -0.62 -23.75 29.32
CA ASP A 70 -1.98 -23.93 28.80
C ASP A 70 -2.99 -23.09 29.58
N ALA A 71 -2.81 -23.01 30.93
CA ALA A 71 -3.65 -22.21 31.80
C ALA A 71 -3.55 -20.71 31.52
N ILE A 72 -2.33 -20.18 31.29
CA ILE A 72 -2.12 -18.77 30.94
C ILE A 72 -2.87 -18.40 29.63
N VAL A 73 -2.83 -19.25 28.60
CA VAL A 73 -3.61 -19.02 27.37
C VAL A 73 -5.12 -19.07 27.66
N ALA A 74 -5.56 -19.87 28.64
CA ALA A 74 -6.97 -20.06 28.99
C ALA A 74 -7.55 -18.99 29.94
N LEU A 75 -6.74 -18.09 30.54
CA LEU A 75 -7.16 -17.10 31.54
C LEU A 75 -8.40 -16.27 31.13
N HIS A 76 -8.57 -16.01 29.88
CA HIS A 76 -9.78 -15.31 29.37
C HIS A 76 -11.10 -16.09 29.59
N ARG A 77 -11.04 -17.35 29.99
CA ARG A 77 -12.22 -18.22 30.21
C ARG A 77 -12.71 -18.24 31.66
N VAL A 78 -11.95 -17.68 32.59
CA VAL A 78 -12.33 -17.63 33.99
C VAL A 78 -13.66 -16.92 34.23
N ARG A 79 -14.29 -17.17 35.37
CA ARG A 79 -15.50 -16.48 35.81
C ARG A 79 -15.21 -15.01 36.10
N GLU A 80 -16.25 -14.18 36.19
CA GLU A 80 -16.10 -12.76 36.46
C GLU A 80 -15.45 -12.48 37.82
N GLU A 81 -15.76 -13.29 38.83
CA GLU A 81 -15.20 -13.17 40.18
C GLU A 81 -13.69 -13.44 40.23
N GLU A 82 -13.16 -14.16 39.24
CA GLU A 82 -11.74 -14.53 39.14
C GLU A 82 -10.96 -13.64 38.16
N LEU A 83 -11.63 -12.64 37.56
CA LEU A 83 -11.06 -11.85 36.47
C LEU A 83 -9.84 -11.04 36.92
N ASP A 84 -9.83 -10.53 38.16
CA ASP A 84 -8.70 -9.81 38.74
C ASP A 84 -7.48 -10.73 38.88
N LEU A 85 -7.69 -11.93 39.41
CA LEU A 85 -6.63 -12.94 39.55
C LEU A 85 -6.08 -13.36 38.17
N ALA A 86 -6.96 -13.50 37.19
CA ALA A 86 -6.54 -13.84 35.84
C ALA A 86 -5.73 -12.71 35.18
N HIS A 87 -6.12 -11.46 35.45
CA HIS A 87 -5.39 -10.27 34.95
C HIS A 87 -3.99 -10.20 35.60
N ASP A 88 -3.89 -10.43 36.89
CA ASP A 88 -2.61 -10.46 37.62
C ASP A 88 -1.73 -11.61 37.12
N ALA A 89 -2.29 -12.81 36.96
CA ALA A 89 -1.55 -13.98 36.48
C ALA A 89 -1.01 -13.81 35.05
N ILE A 90 -1.74 -13.16 34.13
CA ILE A 90 -1.23 -12.90 32.79
C ILE A 90 -0.16 -11.80 32.81
N SER A 91 -0.31 -10.80 33.69
CA SER A 91 0.65 -9.72 33.90
C SER A 91 1.97 -10.23 34.44
N GLU A 92 1.94 -11.17 35.38
CA GLU A 92 3.14 -11.86 35.89
C GLU A 92 3.77 -12.73 34.82
N ALA A 93 2.97 -13.51 34.09
CA ALA A 93 3.46 -14.45 33.08
C ALA A 93 4.15 -13.77 31.91
N ILE A 94 3.75 -12.53 31.56
CA ILE A 94 4.39 -11.79 30.47
C ILE A 94 5.77 -11.26 30.86
N ASP A 95 6.08 -11.15 32.14
CA ASP A 95 7.37 -10.69 32.69
C ASP A 95 8.28 -11.83 33.21
N GLU A 96 7.81 -13.07 33.13
CA GLU A 96 8.58 -14.26 33.54
C GLU A 96 9.89 -14.43 32.75
N ASP A 97 10.92 -15.02 33.38
CA ASP A 97 12.20 -15.30 32.74
C ASP A 97 12.09 -16.36 31.61
N ASP A 98 11.17 -17.33 31.80
CA ASP A 98 10.93 -18.37 30.76
C ASP A 98 10.22 -17.80 29.53
N PRO A 99 10.87 -17.75 28.35
CA PRO A 99 10.24 -17.23 27.13
C PRO A 99 8.97 -18.01 26.75
N ARG A 100 8.80 -19.26 27.15
CA ARG A 100 7.59 -20.03 26.87
C ARG A 100 6.38 -19.51 27.64
N LEU A 101 6.57 -19.01 28.85
CA LEU A 101 5.50 -18.37 29.62
C LEU A 101 5.13 -17.03 29.04
N ARG A 102 6.12 -16.22 28.64
CA ARG A 102 5.89 -14.96 27.89
C ARG A 102 5.13 -15.17 26.60
N ILE A 103 5.49 -16.23 25.82
CA ILE A 103 4.76 -16.61 24.60
C ILE A 103 3.30 -16.96 24.93
N SER A 104 3.07 -17.76 25.97
CA SER A 104 1.72 -18.16 26.40
C SER A 104 0.88 -16.95 26.82
N ALA A 105 1.48 -16.00 27.56
CA ALA A 105 0.85 -14.75 27.93
C ALA A 105 0.45 -13.92 26.70
N ILE A 106 1.37 -13.69 25.74
CA ILE A 106 1.09 -12.95 24.51
C ILE A 106 0.00 -13.63 23.68
N LEU A 107 -0.08 -14.96 23.66
CA LEU A 107 -1.15 -15.69 22.96
C LEU A 107 -2.52 -15.55 23.66
N GLY A 108 -2.55 -15.51 24.98
CA GLY A 108 -3.77 -15.32 25.79
C GLY A 108 -4.26 -13.86 25.82
N LEU A 109 -3.32 -12.92 25.74
CA LEU A 109 -3.52 -11.49 25.91
C LEU A 109 -4.65 -10.88 25.04
N PRO A 110 -4.78 -11.16 23.74
CA PRO A 110 -5.83 -10.56 22.91
C PRO A 110 -7.25 -10.84 23.41
N ARG A 111 -7.48 -12.02 23.95
CA ARG A 111 -8.79 -12.40 24.50
C ARG A 111 -9.01 -11.79 25.89
N MET A 112 -7.94 -11.73 26.67
CA MET A 112 -7.99 -11.11 27.99
C MET A 112 -8.28 -9.61 27.87
N MET A 113 -7.64 -8.89 26.95
CA MET A 113 -7.89 -7.47 26.68
C MET A 113 -9.34 -7.17 26.28
N LEU A 114 -10.06 -8.10 25.67
CA LEU A 114 -11.49 -7.93 25.35
C LEU A 114 -12.38 -7.95 26.59
N ARG A 115 -11.91 -8.52 27.69
CA ARG A 115 -12.60 -8.55 28.98
C ARG A 115 -12.10 -7.44 29.89
N ARG A 116 -10.78 -7.26 29.97
CA ARG A 116 -10.10 -6.23 30.77
C ARG A 116 -8.79 -5.85 30.07
N SER A 117 -8.64 -4.58 29.70
CA SER A 117 -7.51 -4.11 28.87
C SER A 117 -6.45 -3.34 29.65
N GLU A 118 -6.68 -2.99 30.92
CA GLU A 118 -5.80 -2.16 31.74
C GLU A 118 -4.36 -2.68 31.71
N ASN A 119 -3.40 -1.80 31.42
CA ASN A 119 -1.95 -2.09 31.36
C ASN A 119 -1.50 -3.18 30.37
N LEU A 120 -2.39 -4.00 29.82
CA LEU A 120 -2.02 -5.12 28.97
C LEU A 120 -1.46 -4.66 27.62
N MET A 121 -1.91 -3.54 27.09
CA MET A 121 -1.33 -2.93 25.88
C MET A 121 0.10 -2.47 26.14
N TYR A 122 0.36 -1.80 27.26
CA TYR A 122 1.70 -1.38 27.66
C TYR A 122 2.65 -2.57 27.80
N GLN A 123 2.23 -3.63 28.50
CA GLN A 123 3.04 -4.85 28.66
C GLN A 123 3.37 -5.49 27.32
N LEU A 124 2.42 -5.54 26.38
CA LEU A 124 2.68 -6.04 25.04
C LEU A 124 3.70 -5.17 24.30
N VAL A 125 3.58 -3.83 24.40
CA VAL A 125 4.51 -2.88 23.77
C VAL A 125 5.93 -3.05 24.30
N VAL A 126 6.10 -3.30 25.59
CA VAL A 126 7.42 -3.61 26.20
C VAL A 126 8.04 -4.88 25.58
N ARG A 127 7.23 -5.90 25.29
CA ARG A 127 7.72 -7.16 24.67
C ARG A 127 8.09 -7.04 23.19
N LEU A 128 7.81 -5.92 22.53
CA LEU A 128 8.30 -5.67 21.17
C LEU A 128 9.83 -5.66 21.07
N ASP A 129 10.50 -5.32 22.16
CA ASP A 129 11.97 -5.32 22.29
C ASP A 129 12.46 -6.51 23.16
N ASP A 130 11.70 -7.58 23.27
CA ASP A 130 12.07 -8.77 24.05
C ASP A 130 13.40 -9.34 23.56
N PRO A 131 14.29 -9.76 24.49
CA PRO A 131 15.57 -10.38 24.13
C PRO A 131 15.42 -11.69 23.37
N ASP A 132 14.33 -12.44 23.58
CA ASP A 132 14.00 -13.62 22.77
C ASP A 132 13.31 -13.18 21.47
N PRO A 133 13.88 -13.48 20.29
CA PRO A 133 13.33 -13.06 19.02
C PRO A 133 11.96 -13.66 18.72
N THR A 134 11.63 -14.84 19.28
CA THR A 134 10.33 -15.47 19.08
C THR A 134 9.25 -14.72 19.85
N VAL A 135 9.54 -14.30 21.07
CA VAL A 135 8.66 -13.46 21.91
C VAL A 135 8.43 -12.12 21.20
N SER A 136 9.51 -11.44 20.79
CA SER A 136 9.42 -10.16 20.10
C SER A 136 8.62 -10.28 18.79
N ASP A 137 8.87 -11.29 17.97
CA ASP A 137 8.16 -11.49 16.71
C ASP A 137 6.66 -11.74 16.95
N LEU A 138 6.32 -12.54 17.95
CA LEU A 138 4.92 -12.80 18.34
C LEU A 138 4.24 -11.54 18.91
N ALA A 139 4.95 -10.74 19.71
CA ALA A 139 4.43 -9.49 20.24
C ALA A 139 4.05 -8.51 19.10
N TRP A 140 4.92 -8.36 18.09
CA TRP A 140 4.62 -7.55 16.91
C TRP A 140 3.42 -8.07 16.10
N GLU A 141 3.31 -9.40 15.91
CA GLU A 141 2.16 -9.99 15.22
C GLU A 141 0.87 -9.77 16.00
N THR A 142 0.94 -9.88 17.32
CA THR A 142 -0.20 -9.65 18.20
C THR A 142 -0.61 -8.19 18.18
N LEU A 143 0.34 -7.25 18.25
CA LEU A 143 0.08 -5.82 18.17
C LEU A 143 -0.58 -5.44 16.84
N GLU A 144 -0.09 -5.94 15.69
CA GLU A 144 -0.72 -5.68 14.37
C GLU A 144 -2.20 -6.07 14.36
N ARG A 145 -2.58 -7.09 15.16
CA ARG A 145 -3.95 -7.63 15.20
C ARG A 145 -4.85 -6.90 16.18
N ILE A 146 -4.33 -6.47 17.33
CA ILE A 146 -5.14 -5.86 18.39
C ILE A 146 -5.19 -4.33 18.33
N ALA A 147 -4.16 -3.67 17.83
CA ALA A 147 -4.12 -2.21 17.73
C ALA A 147 -5.36 -1.62 17.01
N PRO A 148 -5.92 -2.23 15.94
CA PRO A 148 -7.16 -1.76 15.34
C PRO A 148 -8.40 -1.90 16.26
N ILE A 149 -8.32 -2.66 17.34
CA ILE A 149 -9.43 -2.82 18.29
C ILE A 149 -9.36 -1.74 19.37
N PHE A 150 -8.14 -1.28 19.68
CA PHE A 150 -7.85 -0.27 20.69
C PHE A 150 -7.08 0.92 20.07
N PRO A 151 -7.63 1.60 19.05
CA PRO A 151 -6.89 2.60 18.25
C PRO A 151 -6.51 3.86 19.03
N SER A 152 -7.23 4.14 20.11
CA SER A 152 -7.03 5.31 20.98
C SER A 152 -6.39 4.94 22.32
N SER A 153 -5.75 3.77 22.41
CA SER A 153 -5.04 3.40 23.65
C SER A 153 -3.89 4.37 23.90
N SER A 154 -3.91 5.05 25.04
CA SER A 154 -2.82 5.95 25.47
C SER A 154 -1.51 5.20 25.74
N GLU A 155 -1.57 3.88 25.86
CA GLU A 155 -0.41 3.01 26.07
C GLU A 155 0.31 2.66 24.77
N LEU A 156 -0.30 2.97 23.61
CA LEU A 156 0.26 2.72 22.28
C LEU A 156 0.83 4.01 21.68
N ASP A 157 2.10 4.30 21.95
CA ASP A 157 2.80 5.41 21.31
C ASP A 157 3.28 5.03 19.90
N MET A 158 2.43 5.27 18.91
CA MET A 158 2.76 5.00 17.50
C MET A 158 3.93 5.81 16.98
N GLU A 159 4.13 7.05 17.46
CA GLU A 159 5.27 7.87 17.02
C GLU A 159 6.59 7.31 17.51
N ALA A 160 6.68 6.91 18.78
CA ALA A 160 7.86 6.24 19.31
C ALA A 160 8.17 4.95 18.55
N LEU A 161 7.15 4.14 18.22
CA LEU A 161 7.34 2.91 17.45
C LEU A 161 7.85 3.17 16.04
N LEU A 162 7.35 4.21 15.36
CA LEU A 162 7.75 4.57 14.01
C LEU A 162 9.16 5.19 13.94
N ARG A 163 9.67 5.71 15.05
CA ARG A 163 11.03 6.27 15.19
C ARG A 163 12.08 5.28 15.68
N LYS A 164 11.73 4.00 15.89
CA LYS A 164 12.70 2.96 16.28
C LYS A 164 13.91 2.93 15.36
N THR A 165 15.09 2.68 15.90
CA THR A 165 16.36 2.66 15.16
C THR A 165 16.43 1.51 14.14
N SER A 166 15.89 0.35 14.51
CA SER A 166 15.87 -0.83 13.63
C SER A 166 14.88 -0.66 12.48
N LYS A 167 15.36 -0.81 11.23
CA LYS A 167 14.51 -0.81 10.04
C LYS A 167 13.40 -1.87 10.12
N LYS A 168 13.73 -3.10 10.62
CA LYS A 168 12.75 -4.19 10.78
C LYS A 168 11.59 -3.77 11.70
N GLN A 169 11.90 -3.10 12.81
CA GLN A 169 10.88 -2.61 13.76
C GLN A 169 10.05 -1.47 13.17
N ARG A 170 10.68 -0.49 12.50
CA ARG A 170 9.93 0.56 11.79
C ARG A 170 8.98 -0.01 10.74
N ASP A 171 9.42 -1.00 9.96
CA ASP A 171 8.57 -1.64 8.95
C ASP A 171 7.36 -2.36 9.59
N ARG A 172 7.52 -2.93 10.78
CA ARG A 172 6.43 -3.53 11.56
C ARG A 172 5.49 -2.46 12.13
N ALA A 173 6.04 -1.37 12.70
CA ALA A 173 5.24 -0.26 13.18
C ALA A 173 4.34 0.33 12.06
N PHE A 174 4.87 0.49 10.83
CA PHE A 174 4.06 0.90 9.69
C PHE A 174 2.99 -0.14 9.28
N LYS A 175 3.20 -1.42 9.53
CA LYS A 175 2.13 -2.42 9.34
C LYS A 175 1.03 -2.26 10.38
N VAL A 176 1.39 -1.98 11.64
CA VAL A 176 0.42 -1.67 12.70
C VAL A 176 -0.39 -0.44 12.33
N LEU A 177 0.26 0.68 11.97
CA LEU A 177 -0.42 1.89 11.54
C LEU A 177 -1.32 1.64 10.32
N LYS A 178 -0.87 0.84 9.35
CA LYS A 178 -1.70 0.43 8.22
C LYS A 178 -2.94 -0.36 8.65
N ALA A 179 -2.82 -1.22 9.65
CA ALA A 179 -3.94 -1.98 10.18
C ALA A 179 -4.95 -1.06 10.88
N ILE A 180 -4.47 -0.12 11.71
CA ILE A 180 -5.30 0.93 12.34
C ILE A 180 -6.02 1.75 11.25
N SER A 181 -5.30 2.27 10.25
CA SER A 181 -5.86 3.11 9.18
C SER A 181 -6.92 2.41 8.34
N LYS A 182 -6.90 1.09 8.24
CA LYS A 182 -7.93 0.31 7.53
C LYS A 182 -9.24 0.21 8.28
N GLU A 183 -9.17 0.06 9.59
CA GLU A 183 -10.35 -0.12 10.44
C GLU A 183 -10.88 1.24 10.94
N TRP A 184 -9.98 2.14 11.32
CA TRP A 184 -10.27 3.47 11.90
C TRP A 184 -9.59 4.55 11.06
N VAL A 185 -10.29 4.97 9.99
CA VAL A 185 -9.75 5.91 9.01
C VAL A 185 -9.38 7.25 9.64
N GLU A 186 -10.19 7.74 10.58
CA GLU A 186 -9.94 9.01 11.26
C GLU A 186 -8.64 9.00 12.06
N ALA A 187 -8.42 7.95 12.88
CA ALA A 187 -7.17 7.78 13.60
C ALA A 187 -5.98 7.61 12.64
N GLY A 188 -6.19 6.87 11.54
CA GLY A 188 -5.19 6.73 10.48
C GLY A 188 -4.83 8.07 9.84
N CYS A 189 -5.82 8.92 9.53
CA CYS A 189 -5.60 10.26 8.99
C CYS A 189 -4.78 11.14 9.94
N GLN A 190 -5.09 11.13 11.25
CA GLN A 190 -4.35 11.92 12.24
C GLN A 190 -2.86 11.53 12.29
N HIS A 191 -2.56 10.23 12.33
CA HIS A 191 -1.16 9.76 12.31
C HIS A 191 -0.47 10.09 10.99
N ILE A 192 -1.14 9.90 9.85
CA ILE A 192 -0.57 10.22 8.53
C ILE A 192 -0.31 11.72 8.41
N GLU A 193 -1.19 12.57 8.93
CA GLU A 193 -1.02 14.02 8.96
C GLU A 193 0.26 14.42 9.74
N SER A 194 0.41 13.93 10.96
CA SER A 194 1.60 14.18 11.79
C SER A 194 2.87 13.76 11.06
N LEU A 195 2.86 12.56 10.46
CA LEU A 195 4.03 12.01 9.77
C LEU A 195 4.33 12.69 8.43
N LEU A 196 3.35 13.23 7.71
CA LEU A 196 3.58 14.00 6.47
C LEU A 196 4.21 15.37 6.77
N LYS A 197 3.99 15.92 7.96
CA LYS A 197 4.61 17.16 8.42
C LYS A 197 5.99 16.97 9.04
N ASP A 198 6.45 15.72 9.18
CA ASP A 198 7.73 15.40 9.81
C ASP A 198 8.94 15.89 9.00
N GLU A 199 10.01 16.25 9.70
CA GLU A 199 11.27 16.63 9.06
C GLU A 199 11.96 15.44 8.41
N ASP A 200 11.83 14.23 8.99
CA ASP A 200 12.40 13.00 8.45
C ASP A 200 11.68 12.57 7.15
N VAL A 201 12.43 12.62 6.06
CA VAL A 201 11.93 12.24 4.73
C VAL A 201 11.49 10.76 4.64
N ASP A 202 12.13 9.86 5.40
CA ASP A 202 11.75 8.43 5.39
C ASP A 202 10.37 8.23 6.03
N LEU A 203 10.08 8.94 7.12
CA LEU A 203 8.75 8.94 7.73
C LEU A 203 7.70 9.52 6.78
N ARG A 204 7.97 10.66 6.11
CA ARG A 204 7.05 11.23 5.11
C ARG A 204 6.80 10.27 3.93
N ARG A 205 7.86 9.65 3.37
CA ARG A 205 7.74 8.67 2.27
C ARG A 205 6.91 7.45 2.65
N ARG A 206 7.05 6.98 3.89
CA ARG A 206 6.33 5.81 4.39
C ARG A 206 4.86 6.14 4.65
N SER A 207 4.58 7.27 5.31
CA SER A 207 3.21 7.71 5.58
C SER A 207 2.44 7.98 4.28
N ALA A 208 3.07 8.61 3.29
CA ALA A 208 2.45 8.85 1.98
C ALA A 208 1.98 7.56 1.29
N LYS A 209 2.67 6.42 1.48
CA LYS A 209 2.21 5.12 0.96
C LYS A 209 0.91 4.63 1.60
N LEU A 210 0.57 5.12 2.79
CA LEU A 210 -0.67 4.78 3.48
C LEU A 210 -1.87 5.58 2.95
N LEU A 211 -1.64 6.69 2.23
CA LEU A 211 -2.72 7.47 1.62
C LEU A 211 -3.67 6.61 0.79
N LYS A 212 -3.14 5.61 0.07
CA LYS A 212 -3.98 4.65 -0.68
C LYS A 212 -4.99 3.90 0.18
N VAL A 213 -4.69 3.71 1.47
CA VAL A 213 -5.55 2.97 2.39
C VAL A 213 -6.75 3.82 2.81
N ILE A 214 -6.55 5.14 2.91
CA ILE A 214 -7.56 6.10 3.38
C ILE A 214 -8.30 6.81 2.24
N THR A 215 -7.82 6.73 0.99
CA THR A 215 -8.36 7.48 -0.16
C THR A 215 -9.88 7.34 -0.32
N GLU A 216 -10.45 6.15 -0.10
CA GLU A 216 -11.88 5.90 -0.31
C GLU A 216 -12.76 6.40 0.85
N ARG A 217 -12.21 6.49 2.05
CA ARG A 217 -12.99 6.65 3.29
C ARG A 217 -12.56 7.85 4.12
N GLY A 218 -11.46 8.51 3.75
CA GLY A 218 -10.87 9.60 4.52
C GLY A 218 -11.62 10.93 4.41
N GLY A 219 -12.58 11.03 3.47
CA GLY A 219 -13.34 12.27 3.27
C GLY A 219 -12.44 13.48 3.03
N ALA A 220 -12.88 14.66 3.46
CA ALA A 220 -12.16 15.91 3.24
C ALA A 220 -10.73 15.89 3.82
N VAL A 221 -10.55 15.33 5.01
CA VAL A 221 -9.20 15.21 5.62
C VAL A 221 -8.29 14.36 4.75
N GLY A 222 -8.78 13.24 4.22
CA GLY A 222 -8.01 12.38 3.30
C GLY A 222 -7.64 13.09 2.01
N TRP A 223 -8.51 13.97 1.47
CA TRP A 223 -8.21 14.77 0.28
C TRP A 223 -7.11 15.80 0.55
N ASP A 224 -7.17 16.48 1.69
CA ASP A 224 -6.15 17.45 2.12
C ASP A 224 -4.79 16.77 2.28
N LEU A 225 -4.75 15.57 2.86
CA LEU A 225 -3.52 14.80 3.00
C LEU A 225 -2.93 14.38 1.63
N ILE A 226 -3.78 14.06 0.65
CA ILE A 226 -3.33 13.78 -0.72
C ILE A 226 -2.78 15.08 -1.36
N ALA A 227 -3.47 16.22 -1.18
CA ALA A 227 -3.00 17.51 -1.67
C ALA A 227 -1.62 17.87 -1.09
N TRP A 228 -1.44 17.76 0.22
CA TRP A 228 -0.13 18.01 0.86
C TRP A 228 0.96 17.07 0.37
N ALA A 229 0.63 15.80 0.15
CA ALA A 229 1.60 14.86 -0.41
C ALA A 229 2.00 15.23 -1.84
N LEU A 230 1.08 15.76 -2.67
CA LEU A 230 1.37 16.23 -4.03
C LEU A 230 2.24 17.49 -4.05
N GLU A 231 2.26 18.28 -2.99
CA GLU A 231 3.07 19.49 -2.84
C GLU A 231 4.37 19.26 -2.07
N ASP A 232 4.65 18.04 -1.57
CA ASP A 232 5.86 17.76 -0.80
C ASP A 232 7.14 18.03 -1.62
N ARG A 233 8.16 18.50 -0.95
CA ARG A 233 9.50 18.71 -1.55
C ARG A 233 10.16 17.44 -2.08
N ASP A 234 9.78 16.27 -1.54
CA ASP A 234 10.32 14.97 -1.95
C ASP A 234 9.48 14.31 -3.05
N ALA A 235 10.10 13.98 -4.17
CA ALA A 235 9.42 13.39 -5.32
C ALA A 235 8.76 12.03 -5.03
N ALA A 236 9.30 11.22 -4.09
CA ALA A 236 8.69 9.94 -3.75
C ALA A 236 7.41 10.11 -2.93
N VAL A 237 7.32 11.17 -2.11
CA VAL A 237 6.09 11.56 -1.40
C VAL A 237 5.05 12.02 -2.42
N ARG A 238 5.40 12.96 -3.32
CA ARG A 238 4.52 13.41 -4.41
C ARG A 238 4.04 12.25 -5.29
N SER A 239 4.93 11.32 -5.61
CA SER A 239 4.61 10.11 -6.36
C SER A 239 3.54 9.25 -5.68
N SER A 240 3.59 9.16 -4.34
CA SER A 240 2.59 8.41 -3.57
C SER A 240 1.23 9.12 -3.53
N GLY A 241 1.22 10.46 -3.46
CA GLY A 241 0.01 11.28 -3.63
C GLY A 241 -0.62 11.08 -5.01
N ALA A 242 0.18 11.14 -6.08
CA ALA A 242 -0.28 10.92 -7.45
C ALA A 242 -0.86 9.51 -7.68
N ASP A 243 -0.38 8.50 -6.97
CA ASP A 243 -0.93 7.15 -7.03
C ASP A 243 -2.36 7.04 -6.45
N CYS A 244 -2.82 8.03 -5.69
CA CYS A 244 -4.18 8.07 -5.14
C CYS A 244 -5.20 8.68 -6.12
N LEU A 245 -4.75 9.51 -7.07
CA LEU A 245 -5.62 10.26 -7.98
C LEU A 245 -6.61 9.41 -8.78
N PRO A 246 -6.22 8.26 -9.40
CA PRO A 246 -7.17 7.44 -10.15
C PRO A 246 -8.30 6.88 -9.28
N LYS A 247 -8.00 6.55 -8.03
CA LYS A 247 -9.01 6.05 -7.09
C LYS A 247 -9.90 7.19 -6.60
N LEU A 248 -9.31 8.34 -6.29
CA LEU A 248 -10.03 9.54 -5.92
C LEU A 248 -10.97 9.98 -7.05
N ALA A 249 -10.58 9.86 -8.31
CA ALA A 249 -11.41 10.17 -9.46
C ALA A 249 -12.71 9.34 -9.50
N SER A 250 -12.67 8.10 -9.01
CA SER A 250 -13.86 7.25 -8.95
C SER A 250 -14.79 7.54 -7.76
N THR A 251 -14.29 8.14 -6.68
CA THR A 251 -15.07 8.44 -5.47
C THR A 251 -15.48 9.90 -5.39
N GLU A 252 -14.57 10.80 -5.76
CA GLU A 252 -14.70 12.26 -5.66
C GLU A 252 -14.17 12.95 -6.93
N PRO A 253 -14.89 12.84 -8.07
CA PRO A 253 -14.40 13.28 -9.38
C PRO A 253 -14.00 14.76 -9.44
N ARG A 254 -14.75 15.63 -8.72
CA ARG A 254 -14.47 17.07 -8.70
C ARG A 254 -13.15 17.38 -8.00
N ILE A 255 -12.89 16.74 -6.87
CA ILE A 255 -11.66 16.95 -6.11
C ILE A 255 -10.46 16.41 -6.91
N ALA A 256 -10.60 15.22 -7.49
CA ALA A 256 -9.55 14.66 -8.35
C ALA A 256 -9.19 15.58 -9.51
N ALA A 257 -10.17 16.18 -10.17
CA ALA A 257 -9.94 17.13 -11.27
C ALA A 257 -9.14 18.36 -10.81
N ILE A 258 -9.48 18.92 -9.62
CA ILE A 258 -8.77 20.06 -9.03
C ILE A 258 -7.31 19.69 -8.74
N LEU A 259 -7.07 18.53 -8.11
CA LEU A 259 -5.72 18.10 -7.74
C LEU A 259 -4.87 17.76 -8.95
N VAL A 260 -5.43 17.13 -9.98
CA VAL A 260 -4.74 16.87 -11.26
C VAL A 260 -4.33 18.18 -11.92
N GLU A 261 -5.26 19.13 -12.05
CA GLU A 261 -4.99 20.45 -12.65
C GLU A 261 -3.88 21.21 -11.90
N ALA A 262 -3.95 21.26 -10.58
CA ALA A 262 -2.94 21.89 -9.73
C ALA A 262 -1.54 21.25 -9.87
N SER A 263 -1.50 19.95 -10.20
CA SER A 263 -0.25 19.17 -10.29
C SER A 263 0.34 19.10 -11.72
N LEU A 264 -0.26 19.73 -12.73
CA LEU A 264 0.25 19.67 -14.12
C LEU A 264 1.65 20.26 -14.27
N GLY A 265 2.06 21.20 -13.40
CA GLY A 265 3.39 21.79 -13.35
C GLY A 265 4.49 20.91 -12.75
N GLU A 266 4.21 19.64 -12.42
CA GLU A 266 5.19 18.71 -11.84
C GLU A 266 6.44 18.56 -12.74
N ARG A 267 7.61 18.66 -12.11
CA ARG A 267 8.92 18.60 -12.82
C ARG A 267 9.52 17.19 -12.81
N ASP A 268 9.25 16.40 -11.78
CA ASP A 268 9.75 15.03 -11.73
C ASP A 268 9.03 14.16 -12.76
N THR A 269 9.80 13.52 -13.63
CA THR A 269 9.28 12.74 -14.77
C THR A 269 8.39 11.58 -14.31
N THR A 270 8.76 10.91 -13.22
CA THR A 270 8.02 9.75 -12.72
C THR A 270 6.68 10.17 -12.13
N VAL A 271 6.68 11.22 -11.31
CA VAL A 271 5.47 11.79 -10.72
C VAL A 271 4.55 12.34 -11.82
N ARG A 272 5.11 13.11 -12.76
CA ARG A 272 4.38 13.66 -13.89
C ARG A 272 3.66 12.57 -14.71
N MET A 273 4.34 11.46 -14.99
CA MET A 273 3.72 10.33 -15.70
C MET A 273 2.54 9.70 -14.96
N LYS A 274 2.56 9.70 -13.62
CA LYS A 274 1.43 9.21 -12.82
C LYS A 274 0.25 10.18 -12.87
N ILE A 275 0.51 11.48 -12.78
CA ILE A 275 -0.52 12.53 -12.90
C ILE A 275 -1.18 12.45 -14.28
N LEU A 276 -0.39 12.37 -15.34
CA LEU A 276 -0.91 12.24 -16.71
C LEU A 276 -1.74 10.97 -16.92
N LYS A 277 -1.37 9.86 -16.28
CA LYS A 277 -2.20 8.63 -16.28
C LYS A 277 -3.54 8.84 -15.58
N ALA A 278 -3.56 9.65 -14.52
CA ALA A 278 -4.80 9.92 -13.77
C ALA A 278 -5.83 10.69 -14.63
N ILE A 279 -5.41 11.46 -15.63
CA ILE A 279 -6.32 12.17 -16.54
C ILE A 279 -7.36 11.21 -17.15
N LYS A 280 -6.95 10.00 -17.53
CA LYS A 280 -7.85 8.98 -18.11
C LYS A 280 -8.94 8.48 -17.14
N SER A 281 -8.76 8.70 -15.85
CA SER A 281 -9.70 8.29 -14.81
C SER A 281 -10.65 9.41 -14.39
N LEU A 282 -10.49 10.63 -14.96
CA LEU A 282 -11.34 11.77 -14.64
C LEU A 282 -12.73 11.62 -15.26
N ASP A 283 -13.71 12.27 -14.65
CA ASP A 283 -15.07 12.36 -15.20
C ASP A 283 -15.10 13.35 -16.39
N MET A 284 -15.16 12.83 -17.59
CA MET A 284 -15.16 13.58 -18.85
C MET A 284 -16.43 14.44 -19.06
N GLN A 285 -17.49 14.19 -18.29
CA GLN A 285 -18.71 15.02 -18.28
C GLN A 285 -18.56 16.28 -17.41
N ASN A 286 -17.52 16.35 -16.61
CA ASN A 286 -17.24 17.52 -15.80
C ASN A 286 -16.69 18.66 -16.67
N PRO A 287 -17.31 19.87 -16.70
CA PRO A 287 -16.87 21.00 -17.54
C PRO A 287 -15.41 21.42 -17.28
N ARG A 288 -14.93 21.29 -16.04
CA ARG A 288 -13.54 21.59 -15.69
C ARG A 288 -12.57 20.59 -16.34
N VAL A 289 -12.93 19.32 -16.35
CA VAL A 289 -12.13 18.26 -17.00
C VAL A 289 -12.14 18.46 -18.52
N ALA A 290 -13.30 18.76 -19.13
CA ALA A 290 -13.38 19.05 -20.54
C ALA A 290 -12.46 20.21 -20.93
N ARG A 291 -12.48 21.31 -20.18
CA ARG A 291 -11.59 22.45 -20.39
C ARG A 291 -10.10 22.06 -20.24
N LEU A 292 -9.75 21.32 -19.18
CA LEU A 292 -8.38 20.81 -18.96
C LEU A 292 -7.89 19.99 -20.17
N ILE A 293 -8.73 19.12 -20.70
CA ILE A 293 -8.40 18.28 -21.87
C ILE A 293 -8.19 19.15 -23.11
N ILE A 294 -9.07 20.11 -23.38
CA ILE A 294 -8.97 21.00 -24.55
C ILE A 294 -7.72 21.87 -24.44
N ASP A 295 -7.52 22.54 -23.31
CA ASP A 295 -6.36 23.43 -23.10
C ASP A 295 -5.05 22.62 -23.11
N GLY A 296 -5.04 21.47 -22.47
CA GLY A 296 -3.86 20.58 -22.39
C GLY A 296 -3.49 19.92 -23.72
N ALA A 297 -4.41 19.84 -24.68
CA ALA A 297 -4.12 19.36 -26.02
C ALA A 297 -3.21 20.31 -26.83
N SER A 298 -3.09 21.58 -26.39
CA SER A 298 -2.20 22.59 -26.98
C SER A 298 -0.97 22.91 -26.13
N ASP A 299 -0.71 22.15 -25.06
CA ASP A 299 0.41 22.42 -24.13
C ASP A 299 1.78 22.19 -24.82
N ASN A 300 2.82 22.85 -24.29
CA ASN A 300 4.20 22.70 -24.78
C ASN A 300 4.77 21.29 -24.52
N ASP A 301 4.29 20.58 -23.48
CA ASP A 301 4.74 19.22 -23.18
C ASP A 301 4.00 18.18 -24.02
N VAL A 302 4.73 17.51 -24.92
CA VAL A 302 4.21 16.44 -25.79
C VAL A 302 3.49 15.33 -25.02
N ARG A 303 3.90 15.06 -23.78
CA ARG A 303 3.29 14.00 -22.94
C ARG A 303 1.91 14.42 -22.45
N LEU A 304 1.76 15.70 -22.07
CA LEU A 304 0.46 16.25 -21.69
C LEU A 304 -0.45 16.31 -22.92
N ARG A 305 0.04 16.82 -24.06
CA ARG A 305 -0.72 16.81 -25.31
C ARG A 305 -1.22 15.39 -25.62
N ARG A 306 -0.33 14.39 -25.59
CA ARG A 306 -0.69 12.98 -25.85
C ARG A 306 -1.77 12.46 -24.88
N ALA A 307 -1.66 12.76 -23.61
CA ALA A 307 -2.66 12.38 -22.63
C ALA A 307 -4.02 13.02 -22.91
N CYS A 308 -4.04 14.31 -23.24
CA CYS A 308 -5.26 15.06 -23.52
C CYS A 308 -5.87 14.69 -24.87
N ILE A 309 -5.09 14.64 -25.94
CA ILE A 309 -5.54 14.24 -27.28
C ILE A 309 -6.20 12.86 -27.25
N SER A 310 -5.68 11.92 -26.48
CA SER A 310 -6.28 10.59 -26.34
C SER A 310 -7.66 10.59 -25.68
N GLN A 311 -8.10 11.72 -25.11
CA GLN A 311 -9.40 11.88 -24.44
C GLN A 311 -10.33 12.89 -25.14
N LEU A 312 -9.89 13.52 -26.25
CA LEU A 312 -10.70 14.54 -26.94
C LEU A 312 -12.08 14.02 -27.37
N SER A 313 -12.17 12.80 -27.87
CA SER A 313 -13.44 12.19 -28.28
C SER A 313 -14.39 11.88 -27.13
N ALA A 314 -13.90 11.88 -25.89
CA ALA A 314 -14.73 11.73 -24.71
C ALA A 314 -15.36 13.04 -24.23
N VAL A 315 -14.78 14.18 -24.59
CA VAL A 315 -15.25 15.52 -24.18
C VAL A 315 -15.88 16.33 -25.33
N LEU A 316 -15.51 16.06 -26.56
CA LEU A 316 -16.05 16.70 -27.76
C LEU A 316 -16.67 15.66 -28.69
N THR A 317 -17.75 16.02 -29.39
CA THR A 317 -18.44 15.14 -30.34
C THR A 317 -18.80 15.87 -31.63
N GLY A 318 -19.00 15.12 -32.71
CA GLY A 318 -19.49 15.66 -33.96
C GLY A 318 -18.61 16.77 -34.56
N ALA A 319 -19.20 17.86 -35.01
CA ALA A 319 -18.50 18.97 -35.68
C ALA A 319 -17.45 19.62 -34.76
N SER A 320 -17.72 19.81 -33.49
CA SER A 320 -16.77 20.44 -32.56
C SER A 320 -15.50 19.62 -32.33
N LEU A 321 -15.61 18.28 -32.36
CA LEU A 321 -14.44 17.40 -32.27
C LEU A 321 -13.59 17.53 -33.54
N ARG A 322 -14.21 17.51 -34.73
CA ARG A 322 -13.51 17.60 -36.00
C ARG A 322 -12.80 18.94 -36.18
N GLU A 323 -13.49 20.05 -35.84
CA GLU A 323 -12.93 21.39 -35.89
C GLU A 323 -11.71 21.53 -34.96
N ALA A 324 -11.86 21.17 -33.70
CA ALA A 324 -10.78 21.21 -32.72
C ALA A 324 -9.60 20.31 -33.10
N ALA A 325 -9.86 19.09 -33.56
CA ALA A 325 -8.82 18.17 -33.99
C ALA A 325 -8.09 18.70 -35.26
N GLY A 326 -8.81 19.29 -36.21
CA GLY A 326 -8.23 19.91 -37.42
C GLY A 326 -7.34 21.12 -37.10
N GLU A 327 -7.76 21.97 -36.15
CA GLU A 327 -6.94 23.09 -35.69
C GLU A 327 -5.66 22.64 -34.99
N LEU A 328 -5.78 21.69 -34.10
CA LEU A 328 -4.64 21.11 -33.35
C LEU A 328 -3.66 20.43 -34.33
N ALA A 329 -4.15 19.69 -35.32
CA ALA A 329 -3.32 19.01 -36.32
C ALA A 329 -2.42 19.95 -37.13
N ARG A 330 -2.88 21.21 -37.38
CA ARG A 330 -2.08 22.21 -38.08
C ARG A 330 -0.85 22.68 -37.32
N THR A 331 -0.91 22.69 -36.01
CA THR A 331 0.14 23.19 -35.12
C THR A 331 0.96 22.07 -34.47
N GLU A 332 0.50 20.81 -34.55
CA GLU A 332 1.17 19.67 -33.91
C GLU A 332 2.46 19.32 -34.65
N THR A 333 3.54 19.16 -33.88
CA THR A 333 4.89 18.82 -34.38
C THR A 333 5.24 17.36 -34.22
N ASP A 334 4.57 16.62 -33.26
CA ASP A 334 4.78 15.20 -33.11
C ASP A 334 3.99 14.41 -34.16
N PRO A 335 4.66 13.62 -35.04
CA PRO A 335 4.01 12.98 -36.17
C PRO A 335 2.95 11.93 -35.76
N ASP A 336 3.10 11.30 -34.59
CA ASP A 336 2.13 10.32 -34.12
C ASP A 336 0.85 11.01 -33.62
N LEU A 337 1.02 12.12 -32.88
CA LEU A 337 -0.11 12.93 -32.42
C LEU A 337 -0.82 13.60 -33.58
N LYS A 338 -0.08 14.09 -34.55
CA LYS A 338 -0.64 14.67 -35.77
C LYS A 338 -1.50 13.65 -36.52
N ARG A 339 -1.02 12.43 -36.73
CA ARG A 339 -1.81 11.34 -37.33
C ARG A 339 -3.08 11.03 -36.56
N GLN A 340 -3.00 10.98 -35.20
CA GLN A 340 -4.15 10.77 -34.37
C GLN A 340 -5.19 11.89 -34.49
N LEU A 341 -4.75 13.15 -34.52
CA LEU A 341 -5.61 14.32 -34.68
C LEU A 341 -6.27 14.33 -36.05
N MET A 342 -5.52 14.01 -37.11
CA MET A 342 -6.07 13.87 -38.44
C MET A 342 -7.15 12.80 -38.52
N ALA A 343 -6.94 11.67 -37.87
CA ALA A 343 -7.96 10.60 -37.81
C ALA A 343 -9.23 11.05 -37.07
N LEU A 344 -9.13 11.92 -36.08
CA LEU A 344 -10.27 12.51 -35.35
C LEU A 344 -10.97 13.62 -36.17
N ALA A 345 -10.23 14.36 -36.98
CA ALA A 345 -10.74 15.42 -37.86
C ALA A 345 -11.47 14.88 -39.09
N PHE A 346 -11.19 13.63 -39.47
CA PHE A 346 -11.78 12.98 -40.62
C PHE A 346 -13.24 12.60 -40.35
N ASP A 347 -14.14 12.96 -41.30
CA ASP A 347 -15.54 12.55 -41.31
C ASP A 347 -15.74 11.38 -42.28
N PRO A 348 -16.01 10.16 -41.83
CA PRO A 348 -16.27 9.05 -42.75
C PRO A 348 -17.60 9.19 -43.51
N GLU A 349 -18.51 10.09 -43.07
CA GLU A 349 -19.79 10.35 -43.75
C GLU A 349 -19.69 11.46 -44.83
N MET A 350 -18.58 12.20 -44.84
CA MET A 350 -18.29 13.04 -46.01
C MET A 350 -17.86 12.10 -47.13
N GLU A 351 -18.80 11.75 -48.02
CA GLU A 351 -18.56 11.08 -49.31
C GLU A 351 -17.73 11.99 -50.22
N GLY A 352 -16.52 12.30 -49.83
CA GLY A 352 -15.49 12.77 -50.73
C GLY A 352 -14.87 11.57 -51.42
N THR A 353 -14.63 11.68 -52.72
CA THR A 353 -13.87 10.68 -53.47
C THR A 353 -12.55 10.38 -52.77
N GLU A 354 -11.99 9.18 -52.90
CA GLU A 354 -10.67 8.84 -52.36
C GLU A 354 -9.60 9.87 -52.77
N GLU A 355 -9.80 10.57 -53.88
CA GLU A 355 -8.96 11.66 -54.35
C GLU A 355 -9.03 12.92 -53.46
N GLU A 356 -10.20 13.30 -52.95
CA GLU A 356 -10.35 14.44 -52.00
C GLU A 356 -9.77 14.10 -50.65
N LYS A 357 -9.89 12.85 -50.21
CA LYS A 357 -9.27 12.31 -49.01
C LYS A 357 -7.74 12.36 -49.10
N ASN A 358 -7.19 11.91 -50.22
CA ASN A 358 -5.75 11.92 -50.47
C ASN A 358 -5.22 13.36 -50.68
N ARG A 359 -6.03 14.26 -51.26
CA ARG A 359 -5.70 15.67 -51.39
C ARG A 359 -5.65 16.41 -50.05
N PHE A 360 -6.64 16.16 -49.21
CA PHE A 360 -6.65 16.68 -47.82
C PHE A 360 -5.46 16.16 -46.99
N LEU A 361 -5.11 14.87 -47.10
CA LEU A 361 -3.93 14.29 -46.48
C LEU A 361 -2.61 14.85 -47.07
N ALA A 362 -2.55 15.12 -48.37
CA ALA A 362 -1.37 15.70 -49.01
C ALA A 362 -1.18 17.19 -48.69
N GLU A 363 -2.27 17.95 -48.45
CA GLU A 363 -2.20 19.35 -48.01
C GLU A 363 -1.72 19.49 -46.55
N LEU A 364 -1.92 18.45 -45.72
CA LEU A 364 -1.49 18.43 -44.33
C LEU A 364 -0.05 17.90 -44.15
N ASP A 365 0.43 17.08 -45.05
CA ASP A 365 1.80 16.56 -45.08
C ASP A 365 2.34 16.65 -46.52
N PRO A 366 3.04 17.73 -46.93
CA PRO A 366 3.85 17.67 -48.12
C PRO A 366 4.94 16.62 -47.90
N VAL A 367 4.71 15.42 -48.44
CA VAL A 367 5.70 14.34 -48.44
C VAL A 367 6.90 14.88 -49.21
N GLU A 368 7.98 15.23 -48.53
CA GLU A 368 9.28 15.32 -49.17
C GLU A 368 9.63 13.90 -49.63
N ASP A 369 9.56 13.67 -50.93
CA ASP A 369 10.02 12.45 -51.59
C ASP A 369 11.53 12.29 -51.36
N GLU A 370 11.95 11.76 -50.23
CA GLU A 370 13.29 11.24 -50.03
C GLU A 370 13.43 9.84 -50.66
N ASN A 371 13.31 9.80 -52.00
CA ASN A 371 13.72 8.64 -52.79
C ASN A 371 15.02 8.96 -53.54
N GLU A 372 16.08 9.26 -52.79
CA GLU A 372 17.45 9.06 -53.25
C GLU A 372 18.15 8.07 -52.33
N GLN A 373 18.01 6.79 -52.67
CA GLN A 373 18.88 5.75 -52.12
C GLN A 373 20.29 5.91 -52.71
N PRO A 374 21.33 6.17 -51.95
CA PRO A 374 22.70 6.02 -52.44
C PRO A 374 22.99 4.54 -52.63
N GLN A 375 23.19 4.13 -53.85
CA GLN A 375 23.69 2.80 -54.20
C GLN A 375 25.07 2.59 -53.61
N LEU A 376 25.17 1.83 -52.52
CA LEU A 376 26.41 1.30 -51.98
C LEU A 376 26.90 0.17 -52.90
N LYS A 377 27.95 0.47 -53.70
CA LYS A 377 28.74 -0.52 -54.44
C LYS A 377 29.46 -1.44 -53.44
N ILE A 378 29.04 -2.67 -53.38
CA ILE A 378 29.80 -3.75 -52.72
C ILE A 378 30.90 -4.19 -53.67
N SER A 379 32.16 -3.80 -53.42
CA SER A 379 33.31 -4.48 -53.98
C SER A 379 33.81 -5.50 -52.98
N GLY A 380 33.68 -6.77 -53.34
CA GLY A 380 34.20 -7.86 -52.56
C GLY A 380 35.72 -7.92 -52.60
N ASN A 381 36.30 -8.33 -51.49
CA ASN A 381 37.51 -9.17 -51.51
C ASN A 381 37.57 -10.06 -50.28
N SER A 382 37.51 -11.33 -50.57
CA SER A 382 37.84 -12.44 -49.71
C SER A 382 39.33 -12.43 -49.39
N THR A 383 39.76 -12.64 -48.17
CA THR A 383 40.90 -13.53 -47.88
C THR A 383 40.84 -14.00 -46.38
N GLN A 384 41.07 -15.30 -46.31
CA GLN A 384 41.24 -16.15 -45.13
C GLN A 384 42.43 -15.74 -44.25
N ARG A 385 42.39 -16.06 -42.97
CA ARG A 385 43.27 -16.98 -42.21
C ARG A 385 43.23 -16.69 -40.72
N GLU A 386 42.83 -17.73 -39.98
CA GLU A 386 43.60 -18.46 -38.97
C GLU A 386 44.26 -17.61 -37.85
N GLY A 387 43.75 -17.68 -36.64
CA GLY A 387 44.22 -18.66 -35.62
C GLY A 387 45.33 -18.11 -34.76
N HIS A 388 45.11 -17.90 -33.47
CA HIS A 388 45.86 -18.51 -32.39
C HIS A 388 45.38 -18.09 -30.99
N LYS A 389 45.38 -19.10 -30.11
CA LYS A 389 45.28 -19.06 -28.64
C LYS A 389 46.52 -18.40 -28.03
N GLN A 390 46.33 -17.93 -26.81
CA GLN A 390 47.15 -18.07 -25.60
C GLN A 390 46.79 -16.91 -24.64
N GLU A 391 46.21 -17.15 -23.49
CA GLU A 391 46.68 -17.62 -22.20
C GLU A 391 47.79 -16.76 -21.56
N GLN A 392 47.61 -16.61 -20.24
CA GLN A 392 48.53 -16.11 -19.18
C GLN A 392 48.47 -14.58 -18.97
N GLY A 393 48.27 -14.07 -17.77
CA GLY A 393 48.37 -14.62 -16.42
C GLY A 393 48.89 -13.53 -15.49
N ARG A 394 48.34 -13.45 -14.27
CA ARG A 394 48.93 -12.94 -13.00
C ARG A 394 49.71 -11.61 -13.03
N GLN A 395 49.47 -10.76 -12.10
CA GLN A 395 49.81 -10.61 -10.65
C GLN A 395 49.39 -9.20 -10.19
N VAL A 396 48.67 -9.05 -9.06
CA VAL A 396 49.13 -8.87 -7.69
C VAL A 396 50.06 -7.64 -7.49
N ASP A 397 49.60 -6.75 -6.69
CA ASP A 397 50.22 -6.08 -5.52
C ASP A 397 49.45 -4.81 -5.25
N GLU A 398 48.76 -4.69 -4.08
CA GLU A 398 49.21 -4.18 -2.79
C GLU A 398 49.83 -2.78 -2.89
N GLU A 399 49.26 -1.85 -2.23
CA GLU A 399 49.56 -1.22 -0.97
C GLU A 399 48.90 0.17 -0.81
N LEU A 400 48.25 0.36 0.32
CA LEU A 400 48.36 1.44 1.31
C LEU A 400 48.24 2.91 0.85
N GLN A 401 47.16 3.52 1.18
CA GLN A 401 47.08 4.47 2.32
C GLN A 401 45.65 4.81 2.65
#